data_ed2e2f71a4bcc8e93e1950f29418ecfc
#
_entry.id   ed2e2f71a4bcc8e93e1950f29418ecfc
#
_cell.length_a   1.000
_cell.length_b   1.000
_cell.length_c   1.000
_cell.angle_alpha   90.00
_cell.angle_beta   90.00
_cell.angle_gamma   90.00
#
_symmetry.space_group_name_H-M   'P 1'
#
loop_
_entity.id
_entity.type
_entity.pdbx_description
1 polymer ?
#
loop_
_entity_poly.entity_id
_entity_poly.type
_entity_poly.pdbx_seq_one_letter_code
_entity_poly.pdbx_strand_id
1 'polypeptide(L)'
;MRSNRAKVRAGVSVAATLPMLAGALALGIPAAHAADHPLRDLLAGTRPAWATAKADQGATSDSAQVSARVYLAGQDAAGLAAYAKAVSDPKSASYGKYLTARQAQSRFGATEAQVAAVKAWLTSAGLKVTGVTRHYVSVTGDVAAAEKAFGTQLHNFAKGARTYRAPASTASVPANLADPVLTVTGLDNAPHMATHDDRLPPPDTVFRNAGPFSSYYGSSTASTLPDAYGGKIPYAIKGYTGKQLRAAYGAGTRTGKGVRVAITDAYASPTIAYDAGTYAGKHGDAAWKTGQLRQVLPTKYVGAASCMDNDLLDALGKVVDHHLADIVSNSWGEVEAAQTPDLAAAYDQVFQLGAVEGIGFYFSSGDDGDEVASSGTKQVDSPANSAWVTAVGGTSLAVGKDDTYLWETGWGTEKANLSADGKSWTDFPGAFTSGAGGGTSKTVAEPSYQQGVVPEALAKANSSDGNRVVPDIAAIADPNTGFLVGQTQTMPDGRTQAYSEYRIGGTSLAAPTIAAIQALAQEARGGTPIGFANPAIYAKSGSKVYHDVTDNPTGSGLAVARVDFVNGYDATGGLATSVRSLGKDSSLQAVKGYDDVTGVGTPANGYVESYRRR
;
A
#
# COMPACT_ATOMS: atom_id res chain seq x y z
N MET A 1 -33.63 8.74 55.88
CA MET A 1 -34.66 7.72 56.12
C MET A 1 -34.36 6.57 55.18
N ARG A 2 -33.70 5.57 55.66
CA ARG A 2 -34.14 4.22 56.02
C ARG A 2 -34.79 3.54 54.80
N SER A 3 -34.10 2.59 54.20
CA SER A 3 -33.99 1.12 54.53
C SER A 3 -35.03 0.36 53.69
N ASN A 4 -34.80 -0.72 52.98
CA ASN A 4 -34.22 -1.96 53.43
C ASN A 4 -33.99 -2.95 52.27
N ARG A 5 -33.06 -3.81 52.51
CA ARG A 5 -32.68 -5.05 51.83
C ARG A 5 -33.82 -6.10 51.76
N ALA A 6 -33.75 -6.98 50.78
CA ALA A 6 -33.85 -8.42 51.09
C ALA A 6 -33.33 -9.31 49.93
N LYS A 7 -32.46 -10.21 50.30
CA LYS A 7 -32.04 -11.43 49.57
C LYS A 7 -33.11 -12.49 49.73
N VAL A 8 -33.27 -13.44 48.84
CA VAL A 8 -33.47 -14.87 49.14
C VAL A 8 -33.01 -15.78 48.00
N ARG A 9 -32.42 -16.86 48.40
CA ARG A 9 -31.79 -17.99 47.70
C ARG A 9 -32.77 -19.16 47.49
N ALA A 10 -32.24 -20.17 46.76
CA ALA A 10 -32.55 -21.62 46.70
C ALA A 10 -33.57 -21.98 45.61
N GLY A 11 -33.33 -22.87 44.66
CA GLY A 11 -32.68 -24.18 44.76
C GLY A 11 -33.74 -25.29 44.78
N VAL A 12 -33.78 -26.17 43.82
CA VAL A 12 -34.05 -27.61 44.04
C VAL A 12 -34.05 -28.36 42.68
N SER A 13 -33.26 -29.39 42.62
CA SER A 13 -33.20 -30.45 41.61
C SER A 13 -34.33 -31.47 41.84
N VAL A 14 -34.87 -32.03 40.74
CA VAL A 14 -35.50 -33.35 40.82
C VAL A 14 -35.20 -34.16 39.57
N ALA A 15 -34.65 -35.35 39.83
CA ALA A 15 -34.45 -36.44 38.87
C ALA A 15 -35.69 -37.35 38.84
N ALA A 16 -36.00 -37.94 37.71
CA ALA A 16 -36.75 -39.20 37.65
C ALA A 16 -36.58 -39.85 36.25
N THR A 17 -35.79 -40.85 36.16
CA THR A 17 -35.97 -42.31 35.93
C THR A 17 -36.69 -42.76 34.63
N LEU A 18 -35.93 -43.61 33.91
CA LEU A 18 -36.32 -44.51 32.78
C LEU A 18 -37.41 -45.55 33.18
N PRO A 19 -38.03 -46.22 32.14
CA PRO A 19 -37.52 -47.56 31.94
C PRO A 19 -37.35 -48.00 30.46
N MET A 20 -36.49 -49.02 30.32
CA MET A 20 -36.18 -49.80 29.13
C MET A 20 -37.39 -50.57 28.56
N LEU A 21 -37.38 -50.77 27.23
CA LEU A 21 -37.75 -52.07 26.67
C LEU A 21 -36.91 -52.41 25.45
N ALA A 22 -36.37 -53.60 25.44
CA ALA A 22 -35.49 -54.16 24.44
C ALA A 22 -36.23 -54.65 23.20
N GLY A 23 -35.60 -54.58 22.05
CA GLY A 23 -35.98 -55.27 20.83
C GLY A 23 -34.80 -55.30 19.86
N ALA A 24 -34.06 -56.42 19.89
CA ALA A 24 -32.93 -56.67 18.98
C ALA A 24 -33.42 -57.01 17.58
N LEU A 25 -32.88 -56.33 16.59
CA LEU A 25 -32.70 -56.89 15.24
C LEU A 25 -31.30 -56.46 14.75
N ALA A 26 -30.39 -57.40 14.76
CA ALA A 26 -29.08 -57.26 14.14
C ALA A 26 -29.21 -57.32 12.62
N LEU A 27 -28.94 -56.22 11.94
CA LEU A 27 -28.51 -56.20 10.56
C LEU A 27 -27.10 -55.60 10.53
N GLY A 28 -26.15 -56.44 10.16
CA GLY A 28 -24.75 -56.05 10.04
C GLY A 28 -24.56 -54.98 9.00
N ILE A 29 -24.18 -53.78 9.50
CA ILE A 29 -23.58 -52.72 8.68
C ILE A 29 -22.08 -52.97 8.80
N PRO A 30 -21.35 -53.12 7.65
CA PRO A 30 -19.89 -53.16 7.75
C PRO A 30 -19.42 -51.86 8.38
N ALA A 31 -18.67 -51.99 9.48
CA ALA A 31 -17.91 -50.85 10.02
C ALA A 31 -17.02 -50.31 8.90
N ALA A 32 -17.46 -49.22 8.32
CA ALA A 32 -16.54 -48.39 7.54
C ALA A 32 -15.42 -48.03 8.52
N HIS A 33 -14.25 -48.56 8.27
CA HIS A 33 -13.04 -48.05 8.91
C HIS A 33 -13.00 -46.55 8.64
N ALA A 34 -13.27 -45.76 9.64
CA ALA A 34 -12.84 -44.36 9.65
C ALA A 34 -11.31 -44.43 9.47
N ALA A 35 -10.87 -44.21 8.25
CA ALA A 35 -9.47 -43.95 8.02
C ALA A 35 -9.13 -42.80 8.93
N ASP A 36 -8.16 -43.00 9.84
CA ASP A 36 -7.51 -41.94 10.60
C ASP A 36 -6.90 -40.97 9.58
N HIS A 37 -7.71 -40.06 9.05
CA HIS A 37 -7.19 -38.90 8.37
C HIS A 37 -6.58 -38.04 9.47
N PRO A 38 -5.28 -37.76 9.42
CA PRO A 38 -4.69 -36.82 10.37
C PRO A 38 -5.54 -35.56 10.34
N LEU A 39 -5.92 -35.06 11.52
CA LEU A 39 -6.62 -33.78 11.65
C LEU A 39 -5.85 -32.74 10.83
N ARG A 40 -6.58 -31.99 10.04
CA ARG A 40 -6.01 -30.96 9.18
C ARG A 40 -6.59 -29.62 9.58
N ASP A 41 -5.74 -28.59 9.59
CA ASP A 41 -6.13 -27.22 9.88
C ASP A 41 -6.26 -26.42 8.58
N LEU A 42 -7.31 -25.58 8.49
CA LEU A 42 -7.60 -24.77 7.32
C LEU A 42 -6.69 -23.56 7.25
N LEU A 43 -6.16 -23.29 6.07
CA LEU A 43 -5.44 -22.06 5.76
C LEU A 43 -6.45 -21.03 5.20
N ALA A 44 -6.92 -20.14 6.07
CA ALA A 44 -7.88 -19.12 5.71
C ALA A 44 -7.38 -18.27 4.52
N GLY A 45 -8.30 -17.90 3.62
CA GLY A 45 -8.00 -17.02 2.51
C GLY A 45 -7.41 -17.68 1.25
N THR A 46 -7.00 -18.95 1.32
CA THR A 46 -6.36 -19.64 0.18
C THR A 46 -7.30 -19.97 -0.98
N ARG A 47 -8.63 -19.83 -0.80
CA ARG A 47 -9.61 -19.87 -1.88
C ARG A 47 -10.01 -18.45 -2.26
N PRO A 48 -9.69 -17.97 -3.47
CA PRO A 48 -10.05 -16.63 -3.91
C PRO A 48 -11.57 -16.43 -4.00
N ALA A 49 -12.05 -15.24 -3.70
CA ALA A 49 -13.48 -14.91 -3.71
C ALA A 49 -14.15 -15.11 -5.09
N TRP A 50 -13.39 -14.94 -6.18
CA TRP A 50 -13.88 -15.16 -7.55
C TRP A 50 -14.04 -16.64 -7.92
N ALA A 51 -13.44 -17.59 -7.18
CA ALA A 51 -13.57 -19.03 -7.40
C ALA A 51 -14.90 -19.54 -6.84
N THR A 52 -16.01 -19.10 -7.44
CA THR A 52 -17.38 -19.45 -7.01
C THR A 52 -17.88 -20.71 -7.68
N ALA A 53 -18.89 -21.38 -7.09
CA ALA A 53 -19.54 -22.55 -7.71
C ALA A 53 -20.12 -22.24 -9.09
N LYS A 54 -20.61 -21.01 -9.32
CA LYS A 54 -21.13 -20.57 -10.62
C LYS A 54 -20.03 -20.43 -11.69
N ALA A 55 -18.82 -20.10 -11.27
CA ALA A 55 -17.67 -19.90 -12.16
C ALA A 55 -16.89 -21.20 -12.43
N ASP A 56 -17.21 -22.29 -11.71
CA ASP A 56 -16.52 -23.57 -11.79
C ASP A 56 -16.74 -24.25 -13.14
N GLN A 57 -15.64 -24.61 -13.80
CA GLN A 57 -15.60 -25.31 -15.11
C GLN A 57 -15.06 -26.74 -14.99
N GLY A 58 -14.92 -27.25 -13.77
CA GLY A 58 -14.46 -28.60 -13.48
C GLY A 58 -12.97 -28.70 -13.12
N ALA A 59 -12.55 -29.93 -12.79
CA ALA A 59 -11.21 -30.22 -12.28
C ALA A 59 -10.10 -29.81 -13.26
N THR A 60 -9.02 -29.29 -12.73
CA THR A 60 -7.78 -29.08 -13.49
C THR A 60 -7.12 -30.45 -13.74
N SER A 61 -6.45 -30.61 -14.88
CA SER A 61 -5.70 -31.84 -15.18
C SER A 61 -4.68 -32.15 -14.11
N ASP A 62 -4.67 -33.40 -13.63
CA ASP A 62 -3.72 -33.88 -12.59
C ASP A 62 -2.25 -33.63 -12.94
N SER A 63 -1.91 -33.66 -14.24
CA SER A 63 -0.55 -33.44 -14.73
C SER A 63 -0.17 -31.97 -14.94
N ALA A 64 -1.10 -31.04 -14.76
CA ALA A 64 -0.81 -29.62 -14.90
C ALA A 64 0.18 -29.16 -13.81
N GLN A 65 1.08 -28.25 -14.18
CA GLN A 65 2.14 -27.81 -13.27
C GLN A 65 1.63 -26.77 -12.26
N VAL A 66 2.08 -26.93 -11.02
CA VAL A 66 1.86 -26.00 -9.90
C VAL A 66 3.21 -25.52 -9.40
N SER A 67 3.33 -24.21 -9.19
CA SER A 67 4.40 -23.59 -8.42
C SER A 67 3.79 -22.85 -7.26
N ALA A 68 4.20 -23.17 -6.04
CA ALA A 68 3.61 -22.60 -4.82
C ALA A 68 4.70 -22.17 -3.83
N ARG A 69 4.36 -21.24 -2.95
CA ARG A 69 5.17 -20.82 -1.83
C ARG A 69 4.41 -21.07 -0.54
N VAL A 70 5.00 -21.87 0.34
CA VAL A 70 4.47 -22.15 1.68
C VAL A 70 5.16 -21.21 2.65
N TYR A 71 4.44 -20.19 3.12
CA TYR A 71 4.96 -19.19 4.05
C TYR A 71 5.03 -19.78 5.47
N LEU A 72 6.09 -19.41 6.18
CA LEU A 72 6.42 -19.93 7.50
C LEU A 72 5.94 -18.95 8.56
N ALA A 73 5.12 -19.39 9.51
CA ALA A 73 4.57 -18.55 10.58
C ALA A 73 5.63 -18.06 11.58
N GLY A 74 6.78 -18.74 11.63
CA GLY A 74 7.74 -18.51 12.70
C GLY A 74 7.36 -19.24 14.00
N GLN A 75 8.09 -18.96 15.08
CA GLN A 75 7.90 -19.67 16.35
C GLN A 75 7.09 -18.89 17.41
N ASP A 76 6.84 -17.58 17.19
CA ASP A 76 6.11 -16.73 18.14
C ASP A 76 5.49 -15.52 17.40
N ALA A 77 4.43 -15.74 16.66
CA ALA A 77 3.74 -14.68 15.91
C ALA A 77 3.12 -13.61 16.85
N ALA A 78 2.56 -14.02 17.98
CA ALA A 78 1.99 -13.10 18.97
C ALA A 78 3.07 -12.22 19.62
N GLY A 79 4.20 -12.81 19.98
CA GLY A 79 5.35 -12.08 20.49
C GLY A 79 5.99 -11.15 19.46
N LEU A 80 6.00 -11.52 18.18
CA LEU A 80 6.44 -10.65 17.09
C LEU A 80 5.58 -9.39 17.03
N ALA A 81 4.26 -9.53 16.95
CA ALA A 81 3.34 -8.40 16.92
C ALA A 81 3.44 -7.52 18.16
N ALA A 82 3.53 -8.13 19.36
CA ALA A 82 3.67 -7.40 20.62
C ALA A 82 5.00 -6.62 20.67
N TYR A 83 6.10 -7.23 20.23
CA TYR A 83 7.41 -6.57 20.21
C TYR A 83 7.45 -5.46 19.18
N ALA A 84 6.88 -5.67 17.98
CA ALA A 84 6.77 -4.64 16.95
C ALA A 84 6.01 -3.39 17.45
N LYS A 85 4.89 -3.58 18.16
CA LYS A 85 4.18 -2.48 18.84
C LYS A 85 5.07 -1.79 19.89
N ALA A 86 5.72 -2.56 20.76
CA ALA A 86 6.50 -2.00 21.86
C ALA A 86 7.71 -1.18 21.38
N VAL A 87 8.41 -1.58 20.31
CA VAL A 87 9.57 -0.83 19.79
C VAL A 87 9.17 0.38 18.96
N SER A 88 7.92 0.45 18.50
CA SER A 88 7.40 1.53 17.66
C SER A 88 6.64 2.61 18.45
N ASP A 89 6.16 2.31 19.64
CA ASP A 89 5.40 3.26 20.47
C ASP A 89 6.32 4.19 21.26
N PRO A 90 6.28 5.53 21.00
CA PRO A 90 7.08 6.51 21.75
C PRO A 90 6.87 6.51 23.26
N LYS A 91 5.75 5.98 23.75
CA LYS A 91 5.42 5.86 25.19
C LYS A 91 5.98 4.58 25.82
N SER A 92 6.44 3.64 25.01
CA SER A 92 6.96 2.36 25.48
C SER A 92 8.38 2.47 26.03
N ALA A 93 8.70 1.77 27.11
CA ALA A 93 10.06 1.62 27.61
C ALA A 93 10.99 0.89 26.62
N SER A 94 10.42 0.19 25.62
CA SER A 94 11.15 -0.50 24.56
C SER A 94 11.30 0.33 23.28
N TYR A 95 10.81 1.57 23.25
CA TYR A 95 10.86 2.41 22.06
C TYR A 95 12.25 2.55 21.46
N GLY A 96 12.38 2.17 20.20
CA GLY A 96 13.65 2.23 19.46
C GLY A 96 14.69 1.17 19.87
N LYS A 97 14.32 0.16 20.66
CA LYS A 97 15.19 -0.98 20.97
C LYS A 97 15.02 -2.07 19.92
N TYR A 98 15.49 -1.78 18.72
CA TYR A 98 15.36 -2.67 17.57
C TYR A 98 16.30 -3.87 17.67
N LEU A 99 15.90 -4.95 17.02
CA LEU A 99 16.69 -6.16 16.87
C LEU A 99 17.49 -6.10 15.57
N THR A 100 18.63 -6.77 15.53
CA THR A 100 19.26 -7.10 14.26
C THR A 100 18.44 -8.18 13.52
N ALA A 101 18.59 -8.28 12.20
CA ALA A 101 17.93 -9.32 11.40
C ALA A 101 18.19 -10.74 11.96
N ARG A 102 19.42 -11.00 12.46
CA ARG A 102 19.76 -12.27 13.10
C ARG A 102 18.99 -12.50 14.41
N GLN A 103 18.87 -11.48 15.25
CA GLN A 103 18.12 -11.56 16.51
C GLN A 103 16.62 -11.73 16.25
N ALA A 104 16.06 -11.01 15.26
CA ALA A 104 14.67 -11.16 14.86
C ALA A 104 14.40 -12.59 14.35
N GLN A 105 15.29 -13.13 13.49
CA GLN A 105 15.19 -14.51 13.02
C GLN A 105 15.30 -15.52 14.16
N SER A 106 16.25 -15.37 15.07
CA SER A 106 16.44 -16.29 16.19
C SER A 106 15.26 -16.29 17.16
N ARG A 107 14.59 -15.14 17.32
CA ARG A 107 13.50 -14.97 18.27
C ARG A 107 12.13 -15.30 17.67
N PHE A 108 11.89 -14.93 16.43
CA PHE A 108 10.57 -14.99 15.82
C PHE A 108 10.49 -15.82 14.55
N GLY A 109 11.62 -16.06 13.85
CA GLY A 109 11.64 -16.83 12.62
C GLY A 109 11.36 -18.31 12.83
N ALA A 110 11.03 -19.02 11.75
CA ALA A 110 10.87 -20.46 11.80
C ALA A 110 12.19 -21.15 12.19
N THR A 111 12.09 -22.16 13.04
CA THR A 111 13.23 -22.99 13.44
C THR A 111 13.65 -23.94 12.32
N GLU A 112 14.89 -24.42 12.35
CA GLU A 112 15.38 -25.44 11.40
C GLU A 112 14.51 -26.71 11.44
N ALA A 113 14.03 -27.12 12.62
CA ALA A 113 13.14 -28.26 12.78
C ALA A 113 11.78 -28.03 12.09
N GLN A 114 11.19 -26.84 12.24
CA GLN A 114 9.94 -26.47 11.55
C GLN A 114 10.13 -26.48 10.03
N VAL A 115 11.19 -25.86 9.54
CA VAL A 115 11.52 -25.85 8.10
C VAL A 115 11.72 -27.28 7.58
N ALA A 116 12.44 -28.13 8.31
CA ALA A 116 12.66 -29.52 7.94
C ALA A 116 11.36 -30.33 7.89
N ALA A 117 10.45 -30.12 8.86
CA ALA A 117 9.13 -30.77 8.90
C ALA A 117 8.26 -30.35 7.70
N VAL A 118 8.19 -29.05 7.39
CA VAL A 118 7.47 -28.54 6.21
C VAL A 118 8.04 -29.11 4.91
N LYS A 119 9.36 -29.16 4.75
CA LYS A 119 10.00 -29.76 3.59
C LYS A 119 9.69 -31.26 3.44
N ALA A 120 9.77 -32.01 4.54
CA ALA A 120 9.49 -33.44 4.55
C ALA A 120 8.04 -33.72 4.13
N TRP A 121 7.08 -32.96 4.70
CA TRP A 121 5.68 -33.03 4.30
C TRP A 121 5.46 -32.78 2.81
N LEU A 122 5.97 -31.65 2.29
CA LEU A 122 5.80 -31.29 0.88
C LEU A 122 6.41 -32.34 -0.06
N THR A 123 7.59 -32.86 0.29
CA THR A 123 8.26 -33.92 -0.49
C THR A 123 7.47 -35.25 -0.41
N SER A 124 6.90 -35.60 0.73
CA SER A 124 6.09 -36.83 0.88
C SER A 124 4.78 -36.77 0.10
N ALA A 125 4.29 -35.58 -0.18
CA ALA A 125 3.13 -35.36 -1.04
C ALA A 125 3.46 -35.47 -2.54
N GLY A 126 4.75 -35.45 -2.91
CA GLY A 126 5.22 -35.52 -4.30
C GLY A 126 5.71 -34.18 -4.86
N LEU A 127 5.71 -33.12 -4.05
CA LEU A 127 6.21 -31.80 -4.47
C LEU A 127 7.74 -31.73 -4.37
N LYS A 128 8.38 -31.07 -5.34
CA LYS A 128 9.81 -30.81 -5.35
C LYS A 128 10.10 -29.45 -4.70
N VAL A 129 10.87 -29.42 -3.62
CA VAL A 129 11.38 -28.17 -3.03
C VAL A 129 12.39 -27.54 -3.98
N THR A 130 12.15 -26.30 -4.38
CA THR A 130 12.98 -25.52 -5.32
C THR A 130 13.77 -24.40 -4.65
N GLY A 131 13.37 -23.97 -3.43
CA GLY A 131 14.05 -22.94 -2.67
C GLY A 131 13.55 -22.87 -1.22
N VAL A 132 14.38 -22.31 -0.36
CA VAL A 132 14.05 -22.02 1.05
C VAL A 132 14.59 -20.63 1.38
N THR A 133 13.73 -19.77 1.90
CA THR A 133 14.10 -18.46 2.44
C THR A 133 13.75 -18.40 3.93
N ARG A 134 13.95 -17.26 4.58
CA ARG A 134 13.46 -17.02 5.96
C ARG A 134 11.93 -17.05 6.05
N HIS A 135 11.25 -16.74 4.94
CA HIS A 135 9.82 -16.48 4.92
C HIS A 135 9.01 -17.64 4.36
N TYR A 136 9.57 -18.43 3.44
CA TYR A 136 8.81 -19.49 2.78
C TYR A 136 9.69 -20.64 2.23
N VAL A 137 9.01 -21.75 1.96
CA VAL A 137 9.53 -22.88 1.18
C VAL A 137 8.84 -22.86 -0.18
N SER A 138 9.64 -22.73 -1.27
CA SER A 138 9.14 -22.81 -2.65
C SER A 138 9.07 -24.25 -3.10
N VAL A 139 7.99 -24.60 -3.79
CA VAL A 139 7.80 -25.94 -4.37
C VAL A 139 7.27 -25.88 -5.79
N THR A 140 7.56 -26.96 -6.55
CA THR A 140 6.94 -27.23 -7.84
C THR A 140 6.49 -28.70 -7.88
N GLY A 141 5.45 -28.97 -8.66
CA GLY A 141 4.94 -30.31 -8.88
C GLY A 141 3.73 -30.28 -9.80
N ASP A 142 3.02 -31.37 -9.87
CA ASP A 142 1.75 -31.46 -10.58
C ASP A 142 0.55 -31.17 -9.66
N VAL A 143 -0.63 -31.02 -10.26
CA VAL A 143 -1.90 -30.78 -9.55
C VAL A 143 -2.17 -31.88 -8.54
N ALA A 144 -1.99 -33.16 -8.90
CA ALA A 144 -2.27 -34.27 -8.00
C ALA A 144 -1.43 -34.23 -6.72
N ALA A 145 -0.14 -33.86 -6.83
CA ALA A 145 0.73 -33.68 -5.66
C ALA A 145 0.31 -32.47 -4.82
N ALA A 146 -0.10 -31.37 -5.45
CA ALA A 146 -0.57 -30.18 -4.74
C ALA A 146 -1.89 -30.46 -4.01
N GLU A 147 -2.85 -31.11 -4.63
CA GLU A 147 -4.13 -31.53 -4.01
C GLU A 147 -3.90 -32.44 -2.80
N LYS A 148 -3.00 -33.42 -2.94
CA LYS A 148 -2.61 -34.30 -1.83
C LYS A 148 -1.96 -33.51 -0.68
N ALA A 149 -1.08 -32.56 -0.99
CA ALA A 149 -0.41 -31.75 0.02
C ALA A 149 -1.42 -30.87 0.75
N PHE A 150 -2.22 -30.10 0.03
CA PHE A 150 -3.04 -29.03 0.58
C PHE A 150 -4.49 -29.43 0.87
N GLY A 151 -4.90 -30.68 0.61
CA GLY A 151 -6.21 -31.21 0.99
C GLY A 151 -7.38 -30.50 0.33
N THR A 152 -7.21 -30.00 -0.87
CA THR A 152 -8.22 -29.34 -1.68
C THR A 152 -8.06 -29.77 -3.14
N GLN A 153 -9.16 -29.82 -3.88
CA GLN A 153 -9.11 -29.99 -5.33
C GLN A 153 -8.81 -28.66 -6.01
N LEU A 154 -8.10 -28.70 -7.13
CA LEU A 154 -7.80 -27.56 -7.98
C LEU A 154 -8.71 -27.62 -9.22
N HIS A 155 -9.58 -26.64 -9.35
CA HIS A 155 -10.50 -26.51 -10.47
C HIS A 155 -10.14 -25.33 -11.36
N ASN A 156 -10.69 -25.34 -12.57
CA ASN A 156 -10.67 -24.22 -13.50
C ASN A 156 -11.93 -23.37 -13.27
N PHE A 157 -11.77 -22.06 -13.17
CA PHE A 157 -12.84 -21.12 -12.94
C PHE A 157 -12.82 -20.01 -13.99
N ALA A 158 -13.99 -19.59 -14.47
CA ALA A 158 -14.11 -18.41 -15.31
C ALA A 158 -13.92 -17.13 -14.48
N LYS A 159 -13.02 -16.23 -14.94
CA LYS A 159 -12.83 -14.88 -14.39
C LYS A 159 -12.75 -13.90 -15.55
N GLY A 160 -13.84 -13.14 -15.80
CA GLY A 160 -13.97 -12.34 -17.01
C GLY A 160 -13.96 -13.21 -18.27
N ALA A 161 -13.15 -12.84 -19.26
CA ALA A 161 -12.99 -13.58 -20.51
C ALA A 161 -11.98 -14.74 -20.46
N ARG A 162 -11.40 -15.03 -19.28
CA ARG A 162 -10.31 -16.01 -19.11
C ARG A 162 -10.69 -17.09 -18.11
N THR A 163 -9.99 -18.20 -18.17
CA THR A 163 -10.10 -19.32 -17.23
C THR A 163 -8.81 -19.41 -16.43
N TYR A 164 -8.96 -19.54 -15.10
CA TYR A 164 -7.83 -19.69 -14.19
C TYR A 164 -8.06 -20.87 -13.26
N ARG A 165 -6.96 -21.55 -12.88
CA ARG A 165 -6.99 -22.55 -11.83
C ARG A 165 -7.08 -21.87 -10.47
N ALA A 166 -7.85 -22.47 -9.55
CA ALA A 166 -7.86 -22.10 -8.13
C ALA A 166 -8.32 -23.27 -7.25
N PRO A 167 -8.09 -23.22 -5.92
CA PRO A 167 -8.67 -24.16 -4.97
C PRO A 167 -10.20 -24.15 -5.01
N ALA A 168 -10.82 -25.31 -5.10
CA ALA A 168 -12.28 -25.48 -5.03
C ALA A 168 -12.82 -25.31 -3.60
N SER A 169 -11.98 -25.55 -2.60
CA SER A 169 -12.24 -25.31 -1.18
C SER A 169 -10.99 -24.69 -0.51
N THR A 170 -11.14 -24.12 0.68
CA THR A 170 -10.02 -23.62 1.48
C THR A 170 -8.97 -24.73 1.63
N ALA A 171 -7.72 -24.42 1.31
CA ALA A 171 -6.60 -25.33 1.50
C ALA A 171 -6.36 -25.63 2.98
N SER A 172 -5.73 -26.75 3.27
CA SER A 172 -5.43 -27.18 4.63
C SER A 172 -4.06 -27.82 4.74
N VAL A 173 -3.51 -27.84 5.94
CA VAL A 173 -2.25 -28.51 6.28
C VAL A 173 -2.48 -29.57 7.35
N PRO A 174 -1.59 -30.59 7.47
CA PRO A 174 -1.65 -31.50 8.64
C PRO A 174 -1.59 -30.70 9.94
N ALA A 175 -2.41 -31.06 10.94
CA ALA A 175 -2.54 -30.31 12.20
C ALA A 175 -1.20 -30.12 12.94
N ASN A 176 -0.29 -31.09 12.86
CA ASN A 176 1.06 -30.96 13.40
C ASN A 176 1.97 -29.96 12.66
N LEU A 177 1.50 -29.38 11.55
CA LEU A 177 2.17 -28.35 10.77
C LEU A 177 1.38 -27.03 10.73
N ALA A 178 0.27 -26.93 11.47
CA ALA A 178 -0.52 -25.70 11.54
C ALA A 178 0.29 -24.54 12.12
N ASP A 179 1.03 -24.76 13.22
CA ASP A 179 1.85 -23.71 13.84
C ASP A 179 2.99 -23.20 12.94
N PRO A 180 3.77 -24.06 12.22
CA PRO A 180 4.86 -23.59 11.39
C PRO A 180 4.44 -23.03 10.02
N VAL A 181 3.21 -23.28 9.55
CA VAL A 181 2.72 -22.79 8.27
C VAL A 181 1.77 -21.62 8.44
N LEU A 182 2.14 -20.46 7.93
CA LEU A 182 1.30 -19.26 7.92
C LEU A 182 0.22 -19.35 6.85
N THR A 183 0.64 -19.62 5.61
CA THR A 183 -0.24 -19.66 4.44
C THR A 183 0.47 -20.29 3.23
N VAL A 184 -0.27 -20.43 2.11
CA VAL A 184 0.28 -20.88 0.83
C VAL A 184 -0.25 -20.01 -0.31
N THR A 185 0.65 -19.55 -1.18
CA THR A 185 0.30 -18.83 -2.41
C THR A 185 0.69 -19.65 -3.65
N GLY A 186 0.07 -19.35 -4.81
CA GLY A 186 0.36 -20.03 -6.08
C GLY A 186 -0.47 -21.29 -6.33
N LEU A 187 -1.44 -21.60 -5.47
CA LEU A 187 -2.44 -22.64 -5.77
C LEU A 187 -3.41 -22.18 -6.86
N ASP A 188 -3.74 -20.90 -6.89
CA ASP A 188 -4.35 -20.28 -8.06
C ASP A 188 -3.27 -19.73 -9.01
N ASN A 189 -3.63 -19.54 -10.28
CA ASN A 189 -2.76 -19.00 -11.32
C ASN A 189 -3.33 -17.73 -11.97
N ALA A 190 -4.34 -17.11 -11.35
CA ALA A 190 -4.75 -15.79 -11.75
C ALA A 190 -3.61 -14.81 -11.44
N PRO A 191 -3.32 -13.85 -12.31
CA PRO A 191 -2.34 -12.82 -12.00
C PRO A 191 -2.87 -11.98 -10.82
N HIS A 192 -2.10 -11.93 -9.76
CA HIS A 192 -2.21 -10.97 -8.68
C HIS A 192 -1.16 -9.91 -8.95
N MET A 193 -1.59 -8.74 -9.37
CA MET A 193 -0.72 -7.66 -9.82
C MET A 193 -1.06 -6.41 -9.05
N ALA A 194 -0.11 -5.94 -8.29
CA ALA A 194 -0.16 -4.62 -7.69
C ALA A 194 0.20 -3.57 -8.76
N THR A 195 -0.79 -3.06 -9.43
CA THR A 195 -0.62 -1.94 -10.37
C THR A 195 -1.40 -0.75 -9.83
N HIS A 196 -0.75 0.40 -9.71
CA HIS A 196 -1.52 1.62 -9.76
C HIS A 196 -2.03 1.76 -11.18
N ASP A 197 -3.34 1.75 -11.34
CA ASP A 197 -3.97 2.13 -12.59
C ASP A 197 -3.87 3.66 -12.69
N ASP A 198 -2.65 4.14 -12.95
CA ASP A 198 -2.44 5.51 -13.37
C ASP A 198 -3.23 5.68 -14.66
N ARG A 199 -4.42 6.27 -14.57
CA ARG A 199 -5.16 6.75 -15.74
C ARG A 199 -4.41 7.83 -16.52
N LEU A 200 -3.24 8.18 -16.03
CA LEU A 200 -2.18 8.81 -16.79
C LEU A 200 -1.33 7.68 -17.38
N PRO A 201 -1.54 7.30 -18.63
CA PRO A 201 -0.78 6.21 -19.21
C PRO A 201 0.70 6.51 -19.04
N PRO A 202 1.50 5.56 -18.49
CA PRO A 202 2.93 5.68 -18.65
C PRO A 202 3.18 5.78 -20.14
N PRO A 203 3.92 6.80 -20.59
CA PRO A 203 4.16 6.92 -22.01
C PRO A 203 4.92 5.70 -22.49
N ASP A 204 4.36 4.97 -23.40
CA ASP A 204 5.07 3.91 -24.12
C ASP A 204 6.32 4.46 -24.81
N THR A 205 6.37 5.77 -24.97
CA THR A 205 7.44 6.52 -25.60
C THR A 205 7.77 7.78 -24.78
N VAL A 206 7.94 8.95 -25.40
CA VAL A 206 8.21 10.21 -24.73
C VAL A 206 6.92 10.87 -24.22
N PHE A 207 6.97 11.40 -23.00
CA PHE A 207 5.92 12.27 -22.47
C PHE A 207 6.48 13.65 -22.15
N ARG A 208 5.74 14.70 -22.46
CA ARG A 208 6.05 16.08 -22.13
C ARG A 208 4.77 16.86 -21.84
N ASN A 209 4.85 17.80 -20.94
CA ASN A 209 3.76 18.73 -20.70
C ASN A 209 3.82 19.89 -21.69
N ALA A 210 2.67 20.31 -22.21
CA ALA A 210 2.55 21.55 -23.00
C ALA A 210 2.40 22.76 -22.07
N GLY A 211 3.00 23.89 -22.47
CA GLY A 211 2.79 25.19 -21.82
C GLY A 211 1.63 25.98 -22.44
N PRO A 212 1.27 27.13 -21.83
CA PRO A 212 2.01 27.87 -20.80
C PRO A 212 1.91 27.30 -19.40
N PHE A 213 2.87 27.66 -18.54
CA PHE A 213 2.99 27.18 -17.16
C PHE A 213 3.16 28.34 -16.17
N SER A 214 2.81 28.06 -14.91
CA SER A 214 3.29 28.81 -13.75
C SER A 214 4.60 28.20 -13.23
N SER A 215 5.55 29.03 -12.80
CA SER A 215 6.80 28.60 -12.13
C SER A 215 6.62 28.40 -10.62
N TYR A 216 5.68 29.14 -10.04
CA TYR A 216 5.11 28.99 -8.72
C TYR A 216 3.61 29.28 -8.83
N TYR A 217 2.78 28.85 -7.90
CA TYR A 217 1.35 29.00 -7.99
C TYR A 217 0.95 30.47 -8.19
N GLY A 218 0.19 30.74 -9.26
CA GLY A 218 -0.26 32.08 -9.59
C GLY A 218 0.73 32.97 -10.34
N SER A 219 1.94 32.47 -10.69
CA SER A 219 2.94 33.29 -11.43
C SER A 219 2.54 33.58 -12.88
N SER A 220 1.63 32.82 -13.45
CA SER A 220 1.11 33.01 -14.81
C SER A 220 -0.40 32.81 -14.81
N THR A 221 -1.16 33.84 -15.20
CA THR A 221 -2.61 33.84 -15.24
C THR A 221 -3.14 33.54 -16.64
N ALA A 222 -4.14 32.69 -16.76
CA ALA A 222 -4.81 32.35 -18.01
C ALA A 222 -5.80 33.45 -18.45
N SER A 223 -5.30 34.65 -18.72
CA SER A 223 -6.10 35.85 -18.95
C SER A 223 -7.02 35.79 -20.19
N THR A 224 -6.66 34.98 -21.17
CA THR A 224 -7.42 34.79 -22.42
C THR A 224 -8.44 33.66 -22.38
N LEU A 225 -8.42 32.84 -21.31
CA LEU A 225 -9.35 31.74 -21.11
C LEU A 225 -10.58 32.20 -20.33
N PRO A 226 -11.70 31.44 -20.38
CA PRO A 226 -12.87 31.71 -19.56
C PRO A 226 -12.54 31.74 -18.06
N ASP A 227 -13.33 32.49 -17.30
CA ASP A 227 -13.24 32.47 -15.84
C ASP A 227 -13.69 31.11 -15.28
N ALA A 228 -13.17 30.76 -14.10
CA ALA A 228 -13.67 29.67 -13.30
C ALA A 228 -13.85 30.17 -11.85
N TYR A 229 -14.89 29.70 -11.17
CA TYR A 229 -15.25 30.13 -9.80
C TYR A 229 -15.30 31.66 -9.63
N GLY A 230 -15.72 32.38 -10.68
CA GLY A 230 -15.93 33.83 -10.65
C GLY A 230 -14.68 34.69 -10.92
N GLY A 231 -13.57 34.11 -11.37
CA GLY A 231 -12.34 34.84 -11.64
C GLY A 231 -11.41 34.17 -12.64
N LYS A 232 -10.33 34.89 -12.99
CA LYS A 232 -9.23 34.32 -13.77
C LYS A 232 -8.43 33.34 -12.93
N ILE A 233 -8.08 32.23 -13.52
CA ILE A 233 -7.31 31.16 -12.88
C ILE A 233 -5.85 31.15 -13.34
N PRO A 234 -4.90 30.67 -12.54
CA PRO A 234 -3.52 30.49 -12.97
C PRO A 234 -3.38 29.28 -13.91
N TYR A 235 -2.32 29.27 -14.71
CA TYR A 235 -1.89 28.05 -15.37
C TYR A 235 -1.31 27.05 -14.36
N ALA A 236 -1.49 25.76 -14.64
CA ALA A 236 -0.86 24.67 -13.92
C ALA A 236 0.66 24.90 -13.87
N ILE A 237 1.30 24.49 -12.79
CA ILE A 237 2.74 24.66 -12.63
C ILE A 237 3.53 23.84 -13.64
N LYS A 238 4.76 24.24 -13.93
CA LYS A 238 5.69 23.44 -14.73
C LYS A 238 6.06 22.12 -14.04
N GLY A 239 6.05 22.13 -12.74
CA GLY A 239 6.45 21.10 -11.80
C GLY A 239 7.34 21.70 -10.72
N TYR A 240 7.05 21.42 -9.46
CA TYR A 240 7.91 21.86 -8.34
C TYR A 240 9.21 21.06 -8.32
N THR A 241 10.23 21.66 -7.75
CA THR A 241 11.55 21.07 -7.53
C THR A 241 11.73 20.65 -6.07
N GLY A 242 12.76 19.87 -5.78
CA GLY A 242 13.10 19.48 -4.41
C GLY A 242 13.30 20.68 -3.47
N LYS A 243 13.84 21.81 -3.98
CA LYS A 243 14.00 23.05 -3.20
C LYS A 243 12.65 23.60 -2.74
N GLN A 244 11.67 23.67 -3.65
CA GLN A 244 10.32 24.16 -3.33
C GLN A 244 9.58 23.27 -2.33
N LEU A 245 9.65 21.94 -2.50
CA LEU A 245 9.05 21.01 -1.54
C LEU A 245 9.72 21.06 -0.17
N ARG A 246 11.05 21.17 -0.12
CA ARG A 246 11.78 21.33 1.14
C ARG A 246 11.34 22.57 1.91
N ALA A 247 11.09 23.67 1.21
CA ALA A 247 10.61 24.90 1.81
C ALA A 247 9.15 24.75 2.27
N ALA A 248 8.27 24.22 1.42
CA ALA A 248 6.85 24.02 1.73
C ALA A 248 6.65 23.14 2.97
N TYR A 249 7.38 22.04 3.09
CA TYR A 249 7.27 21.08 4.20
C TYR A 249 8.22 21.35 5.37
N GLY A 250 8.86 22.50 5.39
CA GLY A 250 9.74 22.88 6.51
C GLY A 250 10.88 21.91 6.76
N ALA A 251 11.43 21.29 5.69
CA ALA A 251 12.47 20.26 5.78
C ALA A 251 13.84 20.77 6.28
N GLY A 252 14.02 22.07 6.39
CA GLY A 252 15.23 22.69 6.92
C GLY A 252 16.48 22.39 6.09
N THR A 253 17.65 22.37 6.75
CA THR A 253 18.96 22.18 6.11
C THR A 253 19.50 20.75 6.20
N ARG A 254 18.75 19.82 6.77
CA ARG A 254 19.17 18.42 6.89
C ARG A 254 19.24 17.75 5.53
N THR A 255 20.09 16.74 5.43
CA THR A 255 20.43 16.09 4.16
C THR A 255 20.08 14.59 4.13
N GLY A 256 19.57 14.04 5.23
CA GLY A 256 19.38 12.59 5.39
C GLY A 256 20.70 11.84 5.62
N LYS A 257 21.75 12.54 6.07
CA LYS A 257 23.09 11.96 6.24
C LYS A 257 23.06 10.72 7.12
N GLY A 258 23.58 9.61 6.59
CA GLY A 258 23.71 8.35 7.30
C GLY A 258 22.44 7.50 7.30
N VAL A 259 21.35 7.96 6.67
CA VAL A 259 20.10 7.21 6.52
C VAL A 259 20.06 6.52 5.17
N ARG A 260 19.60 5.27 5.15
CA ARG A 260 19.37 4.51 3.92
C ARG A 260 17.89 4.46 3.63
N VAL A 261 17.54 4.88 2.41
CA VAL A 261 16.18 4.80 1.88
C VAL A 261 16.18 3.80 0.73
N ALA A 262 15.25 2.87 0.72
CA ALA A 262 14.97 2.00 -0.42
C ALA A 262 13.68 2.45 -1.11
N ILE A 263 13.63 2.22 -2.41
CA ILE A 263 12.40 2.22 -3.19
C ILE A 263 12.25 0.80 -3.71
N THR A 264 11.11 0.16 -3.43
CA THR A 264 10.78 -1.12 -4.05
C THR A 264 9.82 -0.87 -5.19
N ASP A 265 10.12 -1.43 -6.34
CA ASP A 265 9.33 -1.25 -7.54
C ASP A 265 9.47 -2.46 -8.45
N ALA A 266 8.56 -2.57 -9.43
CA ALA A 266 8.65 -3.54 -10.50
C ALA A 266 9.72 -3.10 -11.51
N TYR A 267 10.43 -4.08 -12.05
CA TYR A 267 11.45 -3.89 -13.08
C TYR A 267 12.70 -3.12 -12.62
N ALA A 268 13.53 -2.71 -13.57
CA ALA A 268 14.74 -1.95 -13.33
C ALA A 268 14.89 -0.84 -14.36
N SER A 269 15.40 0.32 -13.93
CA SER A 269 15.78 1.39 -14.85
C SER A 269 17.29 1.33 -15.14
N PRO A 270 17.70 1.10 -16.38
CA PRO A 270 19.12 1.10 -16.76
C PRO A 270 19.73 2.50 -16.70
N THR A 271 18.94 3.55 -16.71
CA THR A 271 19.38 4.96 -16.80
C THR A 271 19.29 5.73 -15.50
N ILE A 272 18.76 5.13 -14.41
CA ILE A 272 18.45 5.83 -13.15
C ILE A 272 19.64 6.65 -12.60
N ALA A 273 20.85 6.10 -12.65
CA ALA A 273 22.02 6.79 -12.12
C ALA A 273 22.40 8.03 -12.97
N TYR A 274 22.29 7.91 -14.29
CA TYR A 274 22.49 9.02 -15.23
C TYR A 274 21.39 10.08 -15.07
N ASP A 275 20.14 9.65 -15.01
CA ASP A 275 18.98 10.54 -14.91
C ASP A 275 18.98 11.32 -13.60
N ALA A 276 19.24 10.65 -12.47
CA ALA A 276 19.34 11.29 -11.16
C ALA A 276 20.51 12.30 -11.10
N GLY A 277 21.67 11.95 -11.69
CA GLY A 277 22.81 12.86 -11.77
C GLY A 277 22.53 14.07 -12.66
N THR A 278 21.86 13.86 -13.80
CA THR A 278 21.47 14.93 -14.74
C THR A 278 20.47 15.88 -14.09
N TYR A 279 19.45 15.33 -13.42
CA TYR A 279 18.44 16.12 -12.68
C TYR A 279 19.11 16.97 -11.59
N ALA A 280 19.93 16.37 -10.74
CA ALA A 280 20.65 17.07 -9.68
C ALA A 280 21.49 18.24 -10.22
N GLY A 281 22.24 18.01 -11.31
CA GLY A 281 23.04 19.05 -11.94
C GLY A 281 22.23 20.21 -12.50
N LYS A 282 21.03 19.94 -13.09
CA LYS A 282 20.15 20.96 -13.65
C LYS A 282 19.44 21.80 -12.59
N HIS A 283 19.15 21.23 -11.43
CA HIS A 283 18.34 21.86 -10.39
C HIS A 283 19.15 22.33 -9.18
N GLY A 284 20.48 22.25 -9.26
CA GLY A 284 21.38 22.75 -8.23
C GLY A 284 21.40 21.87 -6.95
N ASP A 285 20.97 20.63 -7.07
CA ASP A 285 21.08 19.63 -6.01
C ASP A 285 22.53 19.11 -5.90
N ALA A 286 22.87 18.53 -4.75
CA ALA A 286 24.19 17.94 -4.55
C ALA A 286 24.42 16.77 -5.50
N ALA A 287 25.59 16.74 -6.14
CA ALA A 287 25.97 15.63 -7.01
C ALA A 287 26.02 14.30 -6.24
N TRP A 288 25.52 13.25 -6.87
CA TRP A 288 25.61 11.90 -6.34
C TRP A 288 27.07 11.45 -6.22
N LYS A 289 27.43 10.90 -5.07
CA LYS A 289 28.74 10.29 -4.84
C LYS A 289 28.69 8.80 -5.18
N THR A 290 29.82 8.25 -5.59
CA THR A 290 29.95 6.80 -5.82
C THR A 290 29.46 6.01 -4.61
N GLY A 291 28.54 5.07 -4.84
CA GLY A 291 27.94 4.21 -3.83
C GLY A 291 26.74 4.80 -3.07
N GLN A 292 26.34 6.06 -3.35
CA GLN A 292 25.11 6.62 -2.75
C GLN A 292 23.83 6.03 -3.38
N LEU A 293 23.83 5.73 -4.67
CA LEU A 293 22.76 5.04 -5.36
C LEU A 293 23.19 3.63 -5.69
N ARG A 294 22.36 2.65 -5.35
CA ARG A 294 22.57 1.23 -5.65
C ARG A 294 21.27 0.61 -6.10
N GLN A 295 21.25 0.04 -7.29
CA GLN A 295 20.17 -0.86 -7.71
C GLN A 295 20.46 -2.29 -7.19
N VAL A 296 19.47 -2.88 -6.56
CA VAL A 296 19.47 -4.28 -6.16
C VAL A 296 18.54 -5.01 -7.11
N LEU A 297 19.11 -5.58 -8.15
CA LEU A 297 18.35 -6.27 -9.19
C LEU A 297 17.92 -7.66 -8.72
N PRO A 298 16.83 -8.19 -9.30
CA PRO A 298 16.44 -9.57 -9.09
C PRO A 298 17.55 -10.50 -9.55
N THR A 299 17.83 -11.53 -8.77
CA THR A 299 18.65 -12.66 -9.26
C THR A 299 17.79 -13.52 -10.20
N LYS A 300 18.42 -14.35 -11.04
CA LYS A 300 17.81 -15.13 -12.14
C LYS A 300 16.48 -15.85 -11.82
N TYR A 301 16.08 -15.93 -10.53
CA TYR A 301 14.92 -16.68 -10.05
C TYR A 301 14.09 -15.96 -8.97
N VAL A 302 14.47 -14.77 -8.54
CA VAL A 302 13.76 -14.01 -7.51
C VAL A 302 13.96 -12.55 -7.81
N GLY A 303 12.91 -11.84 -8.13
CA GLY A 303 12.99 -10.41 -8.28
C GLY A 303 11.63 -9.82 -8.41
N ALA A 304 11.51 -8.56 -8.08
CA ALA A 304 10.50 -7.72 -8.69
C ALA A 304 10.79 -7.64 -10.21
N ALA A 305 10.83 -8.81 -10.83
CA ALA A 305 10.94 -8.95 -12.29
C ALA A 305 9.64 -8.49 -12.95
N SER A 306 8.59 -8.29 -12.13
CA SER A 306 7.25 -7.93 -12.57
C SER A 306 6.51 -7.20 -11.43
N CYS A 307 5.35 -6.66 -11.74
CA CYS A 307 4.40 -6.13 -10.75
C CYS A 307 3.55 -7.24 -10.08
N MET A 308 3.96 -8.50 -10.15
CA MET A 308 3.28 -9.58 -9.45
C MET A 308 3.55 -9.50 -7.95
N ASP A 309 2.53 -9.68 -7.13
CA ASP A 309 2.61 -9.57 -5.66
C ASP A 309 3.72 -10.41 -5.05
N ASN A 310 3.89 -11.64 -5.50
CA ASN A 310 4.95 -12.50 -5.00
C ASN A 310 6.36 -11.93 -5.26
N ASP A 311 6.56 -11.22 -6.36
CA ASP A 311 7.85 -10.62 -6.70
C ASP A 311 8.11 -9.35 -5.88
N LEU A 312 7.05 -8.57 -5.66
CA LEU A 312 7.10 -7.38 -4.80
C LEU A 312 7.31 -7.76 -3.33
N LEU A 313 6.61 -8.78 -2.84
CA LEU A 313 6.80 -9.32 -1.49
C LEU A 313 8.22 -9.86 -1.27
N ASP A 314 8.82 -10.51 -2.28
CA ASP A 314 10.22 -10.94 -2.23
C ASP A 314 11.19 -9.75 -2.14
N ALA A 315 10.90 -8.66 -2.84
CA ALA A 315 11.70 -7.44 -2.74
C ALA A 315 11.67 -6.85 -1.32
N LEU A 316 10.49 -6.80 -0.70
CA LEU A 316 10.32 -6.37 0.69
C LEU A 316 11.02 -7.32 1.66
N GLY A 317 10.84 -8.62 1.52
CA GLY A 317 11.52 -9.65 2.30
C GLY A 317 13.04 -9.50 2.22
N LYS A 318 13.59 -9.22 1.03
CA LYS A 318 15.03 -8.99 0.83
C LYS A 318 15.53 -7.74 1.56
N VAL A 319 14.73 -6.67 1.61
CA VAL A 319 15.08 -5.47 2.39
C VAL A 319 15.21 -5.83 3.86
N VAL A 320 14.27 -6.58 4.42
CA VAL A 320 14.26 -7.01 5.82
C VAL A 320 15.40 -7.98 6.10
N ASP A 321 15.55 -9.05 5.30
CA ASP A 321 16.54 -10.11 5.53
C ASP A 321 17.97 -9.59 5.59
N HIS A 322 18.26 -8.55 4.83
CA HIS A 322 19.60 -7.96 4.72
C HIS A 322 19.72 -6.57 5.34
N HIS A 323 18.65 -6.08 5.96
CA HIS A 323 18.56 -4.71 6.48
C HIS A 323 19.12 -3.68 5.48
N LEU A 324 18.60 -3.72 4.24
CA LEU A 324 19.14 -2.91 3.15
C LEU A 324 18.87 -1.41 3.35
N ALA A 325 17.79 -1.06 4.05
CA ALA A 325 17.38 0.31 4.35
C ALA A 325 16.61 0.39 5.66
N ASP A 326 16.52 1.59 6.23
CA ASP A 326 15.71 1.88 7.42
C ASP A 326 14.30 2.40 7.03
N ILE A 327 14.17 2.91 5.81
CA ILE A 327 12.95 3.53 5.26
C ILE A 327 12.73 2.95 3.87
N VAL A 328 11.51 2.46 3.60
CA VAL A 328 11.15 1.82 2.34
C VAL A 328 9.93 2.50 1.75
N SER A 329 10.07 3.08 0.56
CA SER A 329 8.97 3.68 -0.19
C SER A 329 8.45 2.71 -1.23
N ASN A 330 7.12 2.60 -1.32
CA ASN A 330 6.43 1.67 -2.18
C ASN A 330 5.28 2.42 -2.88
N SER A 331 5.38 2.57 -4.20
CA SER A 331 4.41 3.28 -5.01
C SER A 331 3.61 2.30 -5.87
N TRP A 332 3.04 1.28 -5.22
CA TRP A 332 2.27 0.24 -5.86
C TRP A 332 1.24 -0.34 -4.88
N GLY A 333 0.15 -0.85 -5.41
CA GLY A 333 -0.94 -1.45 -4.64
C GLY A 333 -2.02 -2.00 -5.57
N GLU A 334 -3.08 -2.48 -4.96
CA GLU A 334 -4.31 -2.92 -5.61
C GLU A 334 -5.48 -2.64 -4.67
N VAL A 335 -6.69 -2.60 -5.19
CA VAL A 335 -7.89 -2.45 -4.35
C VAL A 335 -7.99 -3.58 -3.34
N GLU A 336 -8.38 -3.27 -2.10
CA GLU A 336 -8.43 -4.23 -0.97
C GLU A 336 -9.15 -5.54 -1.34
N ALA A 337 -10.23 -5.47 -2.12
CA ALA A 337 -11.00 -6.64 -2.53
C ALA A 337 -10.24 -7.59 -3.49
N ALA A 338 -9.16 -7.13 -4.12
CA ALA A 338 -8.34 -7.95 -5.02
C ALA A 338 -7.26 -8.72 -4.26
N GLN A 339 -6.80 -8.19 -3.12
CA GLN A 339 -5.81 -8.88 -2.28
C GLN A 339 -6.46 -10.04 -1.52
N THR A 340 -5.83 -11.20 -1.60
CA THR A 340 -6.30 -12.38 -0.87
C THR A 340 -5.80 -12.36 0.59
N PRO A 341 -6.59 -12.87 1.57
CA PRO A 341 -6.19 -12.85 2.97
C PRO A 341 -4.89 -13.60 3.29
N ASP A 342 -4.57 -14.63 2.50
CA ASP A 342 -3.30 -15.37 2.60
C ASP A 342 -2.11 -14.48 2.23
N LEU A 343 -2.23 -13.70 1.16
CA LEU A 343 -1.20 -12.77 0.73
C LEU A 343 -1.07 -11.61 1.73
N ALA A 344 -2.19 -11.06 2.22
CA ALA A 344 -2.19 -10.04 3.27
C ALA A 344 -1.44 -10.50 4.52
N ALA A 345 -1.64 -11.74 4.97
CA ALA A 345 -0.94 -12.31 6.12
C ALA A 345 0.58 -12.42 5.88
N ALA A 346 0.99 -12.77 4.66
CA ALA A 346 2.40 -12.83 4.28
C ALA A 346 3.06 -11.44 4.26
N TYR A 347 2.37 -10.42 3.74
CA TYR A 347 2.81 -9.04 3.80
C TYR A 347 2.95 -8.54 5.25
N ASP A 348 1.93 -8.76 6.08
CA ASP A 348 1.93 -8.32 7.47
C ASP A 348 3.08 -8.91 8.28
N GLN A 349 3.44 -10.17 8.04
CA GLN A 349 4.59 -10.79 8.69
C GLN A 349 5.90 -10.08 8.33
N VAL A 350 6.10 -9.75 7.04
CA VAL A 350 7.29 -9.02 6.57
C VAL A 350 7.33 -7.61 7.18
N PHE A 351 6.20 -6.91 7.23
CA PHE A 351 6.11 -5.59 7.84
C PHE A 351 6.38 -5.60 9.35
N GLN A 352 5.87 -6.59 10.07
CA GLN A 352 6.16 -6.78 11.51
C GLN A 352 7.64 -7.08 11.76
N LEU A 353 8.25 -7.94 10.93
CA LEU A 353 9.69 -8.20 11.00
C LEU A 353 10.50 -6.93 10.73
N GLY A 354 10.11 -6.15 9.73
CA GLY A 354 10.71 -4.84 9.49
C GLY A 354 10.57 -3.90 10.68
N ALA A 355 9.38 -3.82 11.28
CA ALA A 355 9.13 -2.97 12.46
C ALA A 355 10.03 -3.34 13.65
N VAL A 356 10.23 -4.63 13.94
CA VAL A 356 11.13 -5.05 15.04
C VAL A 356 12.61 -4.81 14.72
N GLU A 357 12.96 -4.71 13.44
CA GLU A 357 14.32 -4.39 12.96
C GLU A 357 14.55 -2.88 12.77
N GLY A 358 13.54 -2.05 13.00
CA GLY A 358 13.65 -0.60 12.83
C GLY A 358 13.46 -0.11 11.40
N ILE A 359 12.80 -0.90 10.56
CA ILE A 359 12.47 -0.56 9.17
C ILE A 359 11.02 -0.08 9.12
N GLY A 360 10.79 1.07 8.48
CA GLY A 360 9.46 1.64 8.23
C GLY A 360 9.09 1.56 6.75
N PHE A 361 7.87 1.09 6.46
CA PHE A 361 7.32 0.99 5.12
C PHE A 361 6.29 2.08 4.88
N TYR A 362 6.41 2.77 3.74
CA TYR A 362 5.54 3.86 3.31
C TYR A 362 4.90 3.44 1.99
N PHE A 363 3.57 3.40 1.95
CA PHE A 363 2.81 3.00 0.76
C PHE A 363 1.95 4.15 0.28
N SER A 364 1.89 4.34 -1.03
CA SER A 364 0.88 5.17 -1.67
C SER A 364 -0.52 4.62 -1.38
N SER A 365 -1.49 5.50 -1.14
CA SER A 365 -2.84 5.10 -0.70
C SER A 365 -3.81 4.83 -1.85
N GLY A 366 -3.40 5.05 -3.11
CA GLY A 366 -4.24 4.94 -4.31
C GLY A 366 -4.44 6.29 -5.01
N ASP A 367 -4.86 6.24 -6.28
CA ASP A 367 -5.00 7.42 -7.15
C ASP A 367 -6.42 7.61 -7.71
N ASP A 368 -7.37 6.72 -7.36
CA ASP A 368 -8.76 6.69 -7.85
C ASP A 368 -9.79 7.16 -6.80
N GLY A 369 -9.35 7.89 -5.76
CA GLY A 369 -10.22 8.41 -4.70
C GLY A 369 -10.84 7.29 -3.87
N ASP A 370 -12.17 7.24 -3.79
CA ASP A 370 -12.92 6.22 -3.05
C ASP A 370 -13.11 4.89 -3.79
N GLU A 371 -12.44 4.70 -4.93
CA GLU A 371 -12.48 3.53 -5.80
C GLU A 371 -13.85 3.25 -6.47
N VAL A 372 -14.87 4.05 -6.26
CA VAL A 372 -16.19 3.80 -6.88
C VAL A 372 -16.13 3.93 -8.40
N ALA A 373 -15.37 4.89 -8.93
CA ALA A 373 -15.27 5.11 -10.37
C ALA A 373 -14.51 3.99 -11.10
N SER A 374 -13.56 3.34 -10.45
CA SER A 374 -12.69 2.29 -11.00
C SER A 374 -13.27 0.88 -10.75
N SER A 375 -13.68 0.60 -9.51
CA SER A 375 -14.08 -0.73 -9.05
C SER A 375 -15.60 -0.91 -8.85
N GLY A 376 -16.37 0.18 -8.90
CA GLY A 376 -17.82 0.18 -8.65
C GLY A 376 -18.21 0.11 -7.16
N THR A 377 -17.24 0.03 -6.24
CA THR A 377 -17.50 -0.05 -4.79
C THR A 377 -16.49 0.77 -4.01
N LYS A 378 -16.97 1.48 -2.96
CA LYS A 378 -16.09 2.21 -2.05
C LYS A 378 -15.20 1.24 -1.31
N GLN A 379 -13.88 1.45 -1.40
CA GLN A 379 -12.86 0.64 -0.74
C GLN A 379 -11.51 1.37 -0.71
N VAL A 380 -10.57 0.81 0.00
CA VAL A 380 -9.19 1.31 0.14
C VAL A 380 -8.22 0.41 -0.63
N ASP A 381 -6.98 0.85 -0.77
CA ASP A 381 -5.93 0.07 -1.41
C ASP A 381 -5.11 -0.74 -0.40
N SER A 382 -4.57 -1.83 -0.91
CA SER A 382 -3.68 -2.77 -0.23
C SER A 382 -2.34 -2.84 -0.98
N PRO A 383 -1.19 -2.92 -0.29
CA PRO A 383 -0.98 -3.10 1.16
C PRO A 383 -1.06 -1.83 2.03
N ALA A 384 -1.47 -0.67 1.48
CA ALA A 384 -1.59 0.58 2.25
C ALA A 384 -2.55 0.44 3.46
N ASN A 385 -3.58 -0.43 3.36
CA ASN A 385 -4.49 -0.74 4.45
C ASN A 385 -3.89 -1.57 5.60
N SER A 386 -2.70 -2.16 5.45
CA SER A 386 -2.07 -2.91 6.54
C SER A 386 -1.86 -2.04 7.78
N ALA A 387 -2.14 -2.60 8.95
CA ALA A 387 -1.91 -1.94 10.24
C ALA A 387 -0.43 -1.70 10.57
N TRP A 388 0.49 -2.19 9.74
CA TRP A 388 1.94 -2.19 9.96
C TRP A 388 2.73 -1.34 8.97
N VAL A 389 2.05 -0.60 8.10
CA VAL A 389 2.66 0.35 7.17
C VAL A 389 2.14 1.77 7.41
N THR A 390 2.84 2.76 6.88
CA THR A 390 2.37 4.13 6.80
C THR A 390 1.74 4.34 5.43
N ALA A 391 0.43 4.51 5.38
CA ALA A 391 -0.31 4.87 4.18
C ALA A 391 -0.18 6.38 3.92
N VAL A 392 0.22 6.75 2.72
CA VAL A 392 0.47 8.14 2.35
C VAL A 392 -0.55 8.61 1.34
N GLY A 393 -1.40 9.54 1.78
CA GLY A 393 -2.39 10.22 0.97
C GLY A 393 -1.82 11.38 0.15
N GLY A 394 -2.69 12.10 -0.54
CA GLY A 394 -2.28 13.09 -1.51
C GLY A 394 -2.94 14.45 -1.36
N THR A 395 -2.20 15.49 -1.72
CA THR A 395 -2.69 16.88 -1.73
C THR A 395 -2.44 17.58 -3.05
N SER A 396 -3.25 18.60 -3.35
CA SER A 396 -2.92 19.64 -4.31
C SER A 396 -2.20 20.76 -3.55
N LEU A 397 -0.92 20.99 -3.85
CA LEU A 397 -0.07 21.94 -3.14
C LEU A 397 0.10 23.25 -3.90
N ALA A 398 -0.04 24.38 -3.23
CA ALA A 398 0.34 25.69 -3.75
C ALA A 398 1.59 26.21 -3.06
N VAL A 399 2.68 26.34 -3.83
CA VAL A 399 3.90 27.03 -3.42
C VAL A 399 3.93 28.38 -4.14
N GLY A 400 4.06 29.44 -3.39
CA GLY A 400 4.09 30.81 -3.87
C GLY A 400 5.48 31.30 -4.28
N LYS A 401 5.60 32.60 -4.53
CA LYS A 401 6.87 33.26 -4.76
C LYS A 401 7.82 33.04 -3.55
N ASP A 402 9.11 32.94 -3.84
CA ASP A 402 10.16 32.71 -2.83
C ASP A 402 10.01 31.40 -2.05
N ASP A 403 9.41 30.38 -2.72
CA ASP A 403 9.21 29.03 -2.21
C ASP A 403 8.30 28.97 -0.96
N THR A 404 7.45 29.98 -0.75
CA THR A 404 6.55 30.02 0.42
C THR A 404 5.38 29.05 0.28
N TYR A 405 5.07 28.30 1.35
CA TYR A 405 3.82 27.55 1.44
C TYR A 405 2.64 28.51 1.43
N LEU A 406 1.68 28.28 0.57
CA LEU A 406 0.44 29.07 0.53
C LEU A 406 -0.73 28.30 1.14
N TRP A 407 -1.02 27.13 0.60
CA TRP A 407 -2.10 26.24 1.02
C TRP A 407 -1.95 24.85 0.40
N GLU A 408 -2.65 23.90 0.98
CA GLU A 408 -2.96 22.61 0.40
C GLU A 408 -4.46 22.35 0.49
N THR A 409 -4.97 21.53 -0.43
CA THR A 409 -6.28 20.89 -0.37
C THR A 409 -6.12 19.40 -0.62
N GLY A 410 -7.06 18.57 -0.21
CA GLY A 410 -7.07 17.16 -0.57
C GLY A 410 -6.90 17.00 -2.09
N TRP A 411 -6.19 15.97 -2.53
CA TRP A 411 -6.09 15.71 -3.95
C TRP A 411 -7.33 15.00 -4.44
N GLY A 412 -8.17 15.75 -5.11
CA GLY A 412 -9.26 15.28 -5.94
C GLY A 412 -9.42 16.27 -7.07
N THR A 413 -9.42 15.80 -8.31
CA THR A 413 -9.43 16.64 -9.50
C THR A 413 -10.61 16.31 -10.39
N GLU A 414 -11.40 17.35 -10.71
CA GLU A 414 -12.38 17.32 -11.80
C GLU A 414 -11.84 18.05 -13.04
N LYS A 415 -12.21 17.59 -14.22
CA LYS A 415 -11.77 18.14 -15.52
C LYS A 415 -12.95 18.58 -16.35
N ALA A 416 -12.90 19.85 -16.82
CA ALA A 416 -13.75 20.33 -17.89
C ALA A 416 -12.91 20.85 -19.07
N ASN A 417 -13.36 20.60 -20.29
CA ASN A 417 -12.64 21.00 -21.49
C ASN A 417 -13.05 22.41 -21.93
N LEU A 418 -12.16 23.11 -22.64
CA LEU A 418 -12.50 24.35 -23.29
C LEU A 418 -13.50 24.07 -24.41
N SER A 419 -14.58 24.86 -24.49
CA SER A 419 -15.56 24.78 -25.58
C SER A 419 -14.92 25.07 -26.93
N ALA A 420 -15.51 24.61 -28.03
CA ALA A 420 -14.97 24.76 -29.38
C ALA A 420 -14.82 26.23 -29.79
N ASP A 421 -15.67 27.13 -29.29
CA ASP A 421 -15.58 28.58 -29.52
C ASP A 421 -14.62 29.31 -28.55
N GLY A 422 -14.02 28.60 -27.61
CA GLY A 422 -13.07 29.13 -26.65
C GLY A 422 -13.67 30.02 -25.55
N LYS A 423 -15.00 30.09 -25.42
CA LYS A 423 -15.67 31.09 -24.55
C LYS A 423 -16.18 30.53 -23.22
N SER A 424 -16.21 29.22 -23.05
CA SER A 424 -16.71 28.57 -21.82
C SER A 424 -15.97 27.27 -21.54
N TRP A 425 -16.16 26.74 -20.33
CA TRP A 425 -15.77 25.39 -19.96
C TRP A 425 -16.98 24.48 -20.07
N THR A 426 -16.84 23.35 -20.77
CA THR A 426 -17.92 22.37 -20.96
C THR A 426 -18.17 21.62 -19.64
N ASP A 427 -19.42 21.60 -19.20
CA ASP A 427 -19.87 20.87 -18.00
C ASP A 427 -19.06 21.21 -16.71
N PHE A 428 -18.63 22.47 -16.57
CA PHE A 428 -17.88 22.93 -15.40
C PHE A 428 -18.65 22.67 -14.09
N PRO A 429 -17.99 22.18 -13.02
CA PRO A 429 -16.55 22.02 -12.81
C PRO A 429 -15.92 20.80 -13.48
N GLY A 430 -16.70 19.89 -14.07
CA GLY A 430 -16.24 18.76 -14.84
C GLY A 430 -16.50 17.41 -14.21
N ALA A 431 -15.89 16.36 -14.78
CA ALA A 431 -15.95 15.01 -14.25
C ALA A 431 -14.69 14.71 -13.41
N PHE A 432 -14.86 13.92 -12.36
CA PHE A 432 -13.75 13.38 -11.57
C PHE A 432 -12.78 12.62 -12.46
N THR A 433 -11.50 12.85 -12.28
CA THR A 433 -10.43 12.19 -13.06
C THR A 433 -9.50 11.35 -12.23
N SER A 434 -9.12 11.83 -11.07
CA SER A 434 -8.20 11.17 -10.14
C SER A 434 -8.21 11.88 -8.79
N GLY A 435 -7.80 11.18 -7.75
CA GLY A 435 -7.72 11.71 -6.39
C GLY A 435 -7.02 10.74 -5.45
N ALA A 436 -6.56 11.22 -4.30
CA ALA A 436 -5.91 10.39 -3.30
C ALA A 436 -6.86 9.28 -2.82
N GLY A 437 -6.37 8.05 -2.82
CA GLY A 437 -7.07 6.92 -2.25
C GLY A 437 -7.22 7.04 -0.74
N GLY A 438 -8.37 6.65 -0.23
CA GLY A 438 -8.66 6.75 1.20
C GLY A 438 -9.96 6.08 1.62
N GLY A 439 -10.28 6.19 2.90
CA GLY A 439 -11.49 5.61 3.49
C GLY A 439 -11.21 4.56 4.55
N THR A 440 -12.20 3.71 4.82
CA THR A 440 -12.15 2.69 5.88
C THR A 440 -12.00 1.30 5.27
N SER A 441 -10.99 0.56 5.72
CA SER A 441 -10.79 -0.86 5.37
C SER A 441 -12.01 -1.70 5.74
N LYS A 442 -12.26 -2.75 4.98
CA LYS A 442 -13.28 -3.76 5.29
C LYS A 442 -12.72 -4.95 6.05
N THR A 443 -11.40 -5.14 5.99
CA THR A 443 -10.73 -6.36 6.46
C THR A 443 -9.79 -6.14 7.64
N VAL A 444 -9.25 -4.92 7.82
CA VAL A 444 -8.25 -4.62 8.85
C VAL A 444 -8.91 -3.89 10.02
N ALA A 445 -8.79 -4.47 11.22
CA ALA A 445 -9.29 -3.86 12.45
C ALA A 445 -8.57 -2.53 12.79
N GLU A 446 -9.25 -1.62 13.48
CA GLU A 446 -8.69 -0.34 13.92
C GLU A 446 -7.45 -0.56 14.80
N PRO A 447 -6.26 -0.09 14.39
CA PRO A 447 -5.06 -0.23 15.21
C PRO A 447 -5.06 0.79 16.36
N SER A 448 -4.41 0.40 17.46
CA SER A 448 -4.40 1.19 18.69
C SER A 448 -3.86 2.63 18.55
N TYR A 449 -3.01 2.90 17.57
CA TYR A 449 -2.49 4.24 17.32
C TYR A 449 -3.53 5.19 16.67
N GLN A 450 -4.59 4.66 16.06
CA GLN A 450 -5.70 5.44 15.50
C GLN A 450 -6.74 5.80 16.55
N GLN A 451 -6.88 4.99 17.59
CA GLN A 451 -7.88 5.18 18.63
C GLN A 451 -7.76 6.56 19.30
N GLY A 452 -8.87 7.28 19.33
CA GLY A 452 -8.95 8.63 19.90
C GLY A 452 -8.38 9.75 19.02
N VAL A 453 -7.90 9.43 17.81
CA VAL A 453 -7.48 10.41 16.78
C VAL A 453 -8.40 10.36 15.57
N VAL A 454 -8.64 9.17 15.04
CA VAL A 454 -9.57 8.95 13.93
C VAL A 454 -11.01 9.18 14.41
N PRO A 455 -11.84 9.94 13.69
CA PRO A 455 -13.25 10.10 14.01
C PRO A 455 -13.98 8.76 14.04
N GLU A 456 -14.79 8.54 15.10
CA GLU A 456 -15.51 7.28 15.31
C GLU A 456 -16.42 6.91 14.12
N ALA A 457 -17.01 7.90 13.45
CA ALA A 457 -17.85 7.71 12.29
C ALA A 457 -17.08 7.09 11.09
N LEU A 458 -15.81 7.48 10.90
CA LEU A 458 -14.94 6.87 9.90
C LEU A 458 -14.51 5.47 10.34
N ALA A 459 -13.99 5.33 11.56
CA ALA A 459 -13.52 4.04 12.05
C ALA A 459 -14.62 2.96 11.99
N LYS A 460 -15.87 3.33 12.30
CA LYS A 460 -17.02 2.41 12.32
C LYS A 460 -17.81 2.33 11.01
N ALA A 461 -17.32 2.88 9.92
CA ALA A 461 -18.04 2.89 8.65
C ALA A 461 -18.33 1.47 8.11
N ASN A 462 -17.46 0.50 8.38
CA ASN A 462 -17.56 -0.89 7.89
C ASN A 462 -17.74 -1.94 9.00
N SER A 463 -17.53 -1.58 10.28
CA SER A 463 -17.64 -2.52 11.42
C SER A 463 -17.97 -1.76 12.70
N SER A 464 -18.85 -2.31 13.54
CA SER A 464 -19.17 -1.74 14.87
C SER A 464 -17.96 -1.68 15.80
N ASP A 465 -16.99 -2.56 15.62
CA ASP A 465 -15.79 -2.66 16.45
C ASP A 465 -14.69 -1.68 16.00
N GLY A 466 -14.88 -1.06 14.84
CA GLY A 466 -13.94 -0.15 14.21
C GLY A 466 -12.91 -0.86 13.31
N ASN A 467 -12.68 -0.25 12.16
CA ASN A 467 -11.67 -0.69 11.19
C ASN A 467 -10.65 0.44 10.94
N ARG A 468 -9.48 0.01 10.42
CA ARG A 468 -8.41 0.93 10.02
C ARG A 468 -8.92 1.92 8.98
N VAL A 469 -8.58 3.19 9.17
CA VAL A 469 -8.82 4.26 8.21
C VAL A 469 -7.50 4.67 7.58
N VAL A 470 -7.46 4.89 6.29
CA VAL A 470 -6.33 5.38 5.51
C VAL A 470 -6.70 6.70 4.84
N PRO A 471 -5.69 7.57 4.58
CA PRO A 471 -4.25 7.44 4.86
C PRO A 471 -3.89 7.83 6.31
N ASP A 472 -2.59 7.69 6.65
CA ASP A 472 -2.05 8.11 7.95
C ASP A 472 -1.50 9.55 7.91
N ILE A 473 -0.89 9.94 6.79
CA ILE A 473 -0.23 11.24 6.54
C ILE A 473 -0.28 11.51 5.04
N ALA A 474 -0.14 12.75 4.60
CA ALA A 474 -0.15 13.08 3.18
C ALA A 474 1.01 13.98 2.75
N ALA A 475 1.21 14.09 1.44
CA ALA A 475 2.06 15.07 0.78
C ALA A 475 1.52 15.36 -0.63
N ILE A 476 2.21 16.24 -1.36
CA ILE A 476 1.90 16.57 -2.75
C ILE A 476 1.66 15.32 -3.61
N ALA A 477 0.54 15.30 -4.34
CA ALA A 477 0.16 14.20 -5.23
C ALA A 477 -0.51 14.67 -6.54
N ASP A 478 -1.21 15.81 -6.53
CA ASP A 478 -1.95 16.27 -7.71
C ASP A 478 -1.01 16.53 -8.90
N PRO A 479 -1.19 15.88 -10.06
CA PRO A 479 -0.37 16.12 -11.25
C PRO A 479 -0.54 17.52 -11.85
N ASN A 480 -1.48 18.33 -11.38
CA ASN A 480 -1.64 19.72 -11.81
C ASN A 480 -0.78 20.70 -10.99
N THR A 481 -0.43 20.29 -9.77
CA THR A 481 0.50 20.99 -8.87
C THR A 481 1.73 20.14 -8.53
N GLY A 482 2.04 19.13 -9.36
CA GLY A 482 2.97 18.05 -9.09
C GLY A 482 4.45 18.41 -9.14
N PHE A 483 5.29 17.39 -9.09
CA PHE A 483 6.74 17.47 -9.05
C PHE A 483 7.35 17.34 -10.44
N LEU A 484 8.42 18.08 -10.72
CA LEU A 484 9.19 17.96 -11.94
C LEU A 484 10.16 16.79 -11.82
N VAL A 485 10.02 15.78 -12.66
CA VAL A 485 10.95 14.65 -12.75
C VAL A 485 11.70 14.69 -14.06
N GLY A 486 12.86 14.04 -14.07
CA GLY A 486 13.66 13.88 -15.27
C GLY A 486 14.06 12.43 -15.50
N GLN A 487 13.86 11.97 -16.73
CA GLN A 487 14.26 10.62 -17.11
C GLN A 487 14.65 10.55 -18.58
N THR A 488 15.46 9.56 -18.92
CA THR A 488 15.73 9.17 -20.29
C THR A 488 14.51 8.45 -20.86
N GLN A 489 13.93 9.03 -21.91
CA GLN A 489 12.73 8.53 -22.58
C GLN A 489 13.06 8.06 -24.00
N THR A 490 12.31 7.07 -24.48
CA THR A 490 12.40 6.64 -25.89
C THR A 490 11.51 7.53 -26.74
N MET A 491 12.09 8.11 -27.78
CA MET A 491 11.36 8.97 -28.72
C MET A 491 10.39 8.17 -29.60
N PRO A 492 9.42 8.82 -30.29
CA PRO A 492 8.41 8.14 -31.10
C PRO A 492 8.97 7.28 -32.24
N ASP A 493 10.24 7.50 -32.65
CA ASP A 493 10.92 6.66 -33.63
C ASP A 493 11.31 5.25 -33.08
N GLY A 494 11.06 5.01 -31.78
CA GLY A 494 11.36 3.77 -31.09
C GLY A 494 12.85 3.46 -30.92
N ARG A 495 13.75 4.36 -31.28
CA ARG A 495 15.21 4.17 -31.31
C ARG A 495 15.98 5.21 -30.55
N THR A 496 15.63 6.49 -30.76
CA THR A 496 16.31 7.60 -30.11
C THR A 496 15.92 7.64 -28.64
N GLN A 497 16.93 7.74 -27.76
CA GLN A 497 16.72 7.95 -26.34
C GLN A 497 17.27 9.31 -25.95
N ALA A 498 16.49 10.10 -25.21
CA ALA A 498 16.90 11.41 -24.75
C ALA A 498 16.31 11.72 -23.37
N TYR A 499 17.13 12.36 -22.54
CA TYR A 499 16.68 12.89 -21.25
C TYR A 499 15.69 14.03 -21.48
N SER A 500 14.57 13.99 -20.80
CA SER A 500 13.61 15.09 -20.75
C SER A 500 12.94 15.17 -19.37
N GLU A 501 12.35 16.34 -19.10
CA GLU A 501 11.69 16.62 -17.83
C GLU A 501 10.21 16.86 -18.07
N TYR A 502 9.38 16.35 -17.14
CA TYR A 502 7.94 16.53 -17.16
C TYR A 502 7.40 16.49 -15.73
N ARG A 503 6.19 17.01 -15.54
CA ARG A 503 5.50 17.02 -14.24
C ARG A 503 4.76 15.72 -14.04
N ILE A 504 4.90 15.15 -12.85
CA ILE A 504 4.13 13.99 -12.39
C ILE A 504 3.32 14.31 -11.12
N GLY A 505 2.41 13.41 -10.78
CA GLY A 505 1.64 13.37 -9.55
C GLY A 505 1.44 11.93 -9.09
N GLY A 506 0.33 11.70 -8.38
CA GLY A 506 -0.03 10.43 -7.77
C GLY A 506 0.35 10.38 -6.29
N THR A 507 -0.33 9.57 -5.51
CA THR A 507 0.15 9.19 -4.17
C THR A 507 1.49 8.45 -4.27
N SER A 508 1.80 7.96 -5.48
CA SER A 508 3.12 7.47 -5.90
C SER A 508 4.25 8.51 -5.81
N LEU A 509 3.93 9.82 -5.89
CA LEU A 509 4.84 10.93 -5.58
C LEU A 509 4.85 11.25 -4.09
N ALA A 510 3.69 11.17 -3.42
CA ALA A 510 3.56 11.50 -2.01
C ALA A 510 4.35 10.53 -1.12
N ALA A 511 4.29 9.23 -1.38
CA ALA A 511 4.98 8.20 -0.58
C ALA A 511 6.51 8.41 -0.52
N PRO A 512 7.26 8.57 -1.63
CA PRO A 512 8.69 8.87 -1.57
C PRO A 512 8.98 10.27 -1.01
N THR A 513 8.08 11.23 -1.12
CA THR A 513 8.21 12.55 -0.48
C THR A 513 8.18 12.42 1.04
N ILE A 514 7.22 11.68 1.61
CA ILE A 514 7.18 11.40 3.05
C ILE A 514 8.40 10.56 3.47
N ALA A 515 8.77 9.52 2.70
CA ALA A 515 9.97 8.73 3.00
C ALA A 515 11.24 9.59 3.07
N ALA A 516 11.40 10.54 2.15
CA ALA A 516 12.52 11.50 2.17
C ALA A 516 12.47 12.41 3.42
N ILE A 517 11.29 12.94 3.78
CA ILE A 517 11.13 13.78 5.00
C ILE A 517 11.43 12.94 6.26
N GLN A 518 11.02 11.68 6.29
CA GLN A 518 11.35 10.77 7.40
C GLN A 518 12.85 10.46 7.49
N ALA A 519 13.57 10.44 6.37
CA ALA A 519 15.03 10.33 6.40
C ALA A 519 15.68 11.56 7.05
N LEU A 520 15.15 12.76 6.79
CA LEU A 520 15.60 13.99 7.47
C LEU A 520 15.25 13.95 8.97
N ALA A 521 14.07 13.44 9.32
CA ALA A 521 13.65 13.27 10.71
C ALA A 521 14.52 12.24 11.46
N GLN A 522 14.92 11.16 10.79
CA GLN A 522 15.86 10.18 11.36
C GLN A 522 17.26 10.78 11.56
N GLU A 523 17.76 11.60 10.64
CA GLU A 523 18.97 12.37 10.86
C GLU A 523 18.84 13.29 12.08
N ALA A 524 17.69 13.98 12.24
CA ALA A 524 17.42 14.83 13.41
C ALA A 524 17.45 14.02 14.71
N ARG A 525 17.04 12.76 14.66
CA ARG A 525 17.08 11.80 15.78
C ARG A 525 18.49 11.27 16.07
N GLY A 526 19.51 11.74 15.39
CA GLY A 526 20.90 11.26 15.54
C GLY A 526 21.17 9.95 14.79
N GLY A 527 20.42 9.69 13.71
CA GLY A 527 20.59 8.49 12.88
C GLY A 527 19.95 7.21 13.44
N THR A 528 19.36 7.26 14.64
CA THR A 528 18.63 6.10 15.17
C THR A 528 17.36 5.88 14.33
N PRO A 529 17.10 4.65 13.85
CA PRO A 529 15.92 4.36 13.05
C PRO A 529 14.61 4.83 13.70
N ILE A 530 13.69 5.32 12.89
CA ILE A 530 12.32 5.61 13.33
C ILE A 530 11.52 4.31 13.33
N GLY A 531 11.78 3.42 12.37
CA GLY A 531 11.05 2.17 12.19
C GLY A 531 9.62 2.41 11.74
N PHE A 532 8.69 1.58 12.17
CA PHE A 532 7.27 1.76 11.91
C PHE A 532 6.78 3.07 12.55
N ALA A 533 6.40 4.04 11.70
CA ALA A 533 6.29 5.44 12.11
C ALA A 533 4.92 5.85 12.67
N ASN A 534 3.84 5.09 12.38
CA ASN A 534 2.47 5.51 12.71
C ASN A 534 2.26 5.90 14.18
N PRO A 535 2.73 5.14 15.18
CA PRO A 535 2.54 5.56 16.57
C PRO A 535 3.18 6.93 16.88
N ALA A 536 4.31 7.25 16.24
CA ALA A 536 4.97 8.54 16.40
C ALA A 536 4.30 9.67 15.58
N ILE A 537 3.71 9.35 14.44
CA ILE A 537 2.94 10.25 13.59
C ILE A 537 1.66 10.66 14.34
N TYR A 538 0.87 9.69 14.77
CA TYR A 538 -0.40 9.91 15.47
C TYR A 538 -0.24 10.59 16.85
N ALA A 539 0.85 10.31 17.56
CA ALA A 539 1.17 10.99 18.83
C ALA A 539 1.35 12.52 18.68
N LYS A 540 1.51 13.03 17.48
CA LYS A 540 1.67 14.45 17.16
C LYS A 540 0.45 15.04 16.44
N SER A 541 -0.61 14.26 16.24
CA SER A 541 -1.85 14.75 15.59
C SER A 541 -2.39 16.00 16.27
N GLY A 542 -2.92 16.94 15.48
CA GLY A 542 -3.43 18.23 15.96
C GLY A 542 -2.36 19.21 16.45
N SER A 543 -1.07 18.89 16.31
CA SER A 543 0.01 19.80 16.68
C SER A 543 0.49 20.63 15.48
N LYS A 544 1.21 21.74 15.76
CA LYS A 544 1.72 22.69 14.75
C LYS A 544 2.78 22.11 13.82
N VAL A 545 3.17 20.85 13.99
CA VAL A 545 4.14 20.20 13.09
C VAL A 545 3.48 19.64 11.84
N TYR A 546 2.14 19.72 11.76
CA TYR A 546 1.35 19.43 10.58
C TYR A 546 0.64 20.66 10.05
N HIS A 547 0.49 20.76 8.75
CA HIS A 547 -0.56 21.54 8.12
C HIS A 547 -1.84 20.71 8.19
N ASP A 548 -2.89 21.31 8.77
CA ASP A 548 -4.24 20.75 8.81
C ASP A 548 -4.91 21.11 7.47
N VAL A 549 -5.05 20.12 6.58
CA VAL A 549 -5.48 20.33 5.20
C VAL A 549 -7.00 20.26 5.11
N THR A 550 -7.59 21.13 4.28
CA THR A 550 -9.05 21.14 4.05
C THR A 550 -9.35 21.43 2.57
N ASP A 551 -10.50 20.96 2.06
CA ASP A 551 -10.88 21.13 0.64
C ASP A 551 -11.17 22.58 0.23
N ASN A 552 -11.34 23.46 1.18
CA ASN A 552 -11.62 24.86 0.90
C ASN A 552 -10.73 25.83 1.70
N PRO A 553 -9.41 25.78 1.55
CA PRO A 553 -8.47 26.56 2.35
C PRO A 553 -8.56 28.08 2.10
N THR A 554 -9.12 28.51 0.96
CA THR A 554 -9.23 29.93 0.58
C THR A 554 -10.65 30.49 0.70
N GLY A 555 -11.63 29.65 1.03
CA GLY A 555 -13.05 30.04 1.07
C GLY A 555 -13.72 30.18 -0.30
N SER A 556 -13.03 29.82 -1.38
CA SER A 556 -13.54 29.81 -2.76
C SER A 556 -13.05 28.57 -3.51
N GLY A 557 -13.76 28.19 -4.58
CA GLY A 557 -13.31 27.07 -5.42
C GLY A 557 -11.93 27.33 -6.04
N LEU A 558 -11.13 26.29 -6.12
CA LEU A 558 -9.76 26.31 -6.62
C LEU A 558 -9.69 25.62 -7.99
N ALA A 559 -8.99 26.24 -8.93
CA ALA A 559 -8.76 25.64 -10.24
C ALA A 559 -7.48 26.15 -10.89
N VAL A 560 -6.98 25.39 -11.85
CA VAL A 560 -5.88 25.78 -12.74
C VAL A 560 -6.25 25.49 -14.20
N ALA A 561 -5.77 26.32 -15.12
CA ALA A 561 -5.82 26.03 -16.54
C ALA A 561 -4.66 25.11 -16.93
N ARG A 562 -4.93 24.08 -17.71
CA ARG A 562 -3.91 23.15 -18.18
C ARG A 562 -4.01 22.98 -19.69
N VAL A 563 -2.84 23.01 -20.34
CA VAL A 563 -2.68 22.71 -21.76
C VAL A 563 -1.87 21.44 -21.89
N ASP A 564 -2.34 20.50 -22.67
CA ASP A 564 -1.69 19.22 -22.94
C ASP A 564 -1.46 19.05 -24.43
N PHE A 565 -0.38 18.38 -24.82
CA PHE A 565 -0.20 17.86 -26.17
C PHE A 565 -1.18 16.70 -26.39
N VAL A 566 -1.93 16.73 -27.50
CA VAL A 566 -2.89 15.65 -27.82
C VAL A 566 -2.18 14.30 -28.01
N ASN A 567 -0.96 14.34 -28.60
CA ASN A 567 -0.13 13.15 -28.78
C ASN A 567 0.81 12.85 -27.58
N GLY A 568 0.72 13.61 -26.48
CA GLY A 568 1.50 13.43 -25.26
C GLY A 568 2.92 14.00 -25.28
N TYR A 569 3.45 14.52 -26.41
CA TYR A 569 4.86 14.94 -26.45
C TYR A 569 5.19 16.19 -27.27
N ASP A 570 4.41 16.58 -28.29
CA ASP A 570 4.63 17.78 -29.07
C ASP A 570 3.35 18.36 -29.70
N ALA A 571 3.45 19.52 -30.34
CA ALA A 571 2.31 20.23 -30.90
C ALA A 571 1.81 19.67 -32.25
N THR A 572 2.43 18.66 -32.84
CA THR A 572 2.05 18.14 -34.18
C THR A 572 0.67 17.48 -34.15
N GLY A 573 0.27 16.90 -33.01
CA GLY A 573 -1.05 16.36 -32.77
C GLY A 573 -2.10 17.39 -32.35
N GLY A 574 -1.71 18.65 -32.14
CA GLY A 574 -2.55 19.71 -31.60
C GLY A 574 -2.43 19.85 -30.07
N LEU A 575 -3.18 20.82 -29.54
CA LEU A 575 -3.24 21.15 -28.13
C LEU A 575 -4.65 20.98 -27.59
N ALA A 576 -4.78 20.43 -26.38
CA ALA A 576 -6.03 20.34 -25.63
C ALA A 576 -5.94 21.25 -24.40
N THR A 577 -6.90 22.17 -24.26
CA THR A 577 -6.99 23.05 -23.09
C THR A 577 -8.13 22.62 -22.19
N SER A 578 -7.87 22.56 -20.92
CA SER A 578 -8.86 22.18 -19.89
C SER A 578 -8.69 23.02 -18.63
N VAL A 579 -9.76 23.13 -17.85
CA VAL A 579 -9.71 23.56 -16.46
C VAL A 579 -9.68 22.33 -15.56
N ARG A 580 -8.88 22.40 -14.51
CA ARG A 580 -8.78 21.39 -13.46
C ARG A 580 -9.25 22.01 -12.16
N SER A 581 -10.39 21.56 -11.68
CA SER A 581 -10.93 21.94 -10.37
C SER A 581 -10.25 21.09 -9.30
N LEU A 582 -9.75 21.71 -8.23
CA LEU A 582 -8.97 21.09 -7.16
C LEU A 582 -9.83 20.94 -5.89
N GLY A 583 -9.47 20.01 -4.99
CA GLY A 583 -10.23 19.72 -3.78
C GLY A 583 -11.59 19.10 -4.08
N LYS A 584 -11.62 18.11 -5.00
CA LYS A 584 -12.82 17.41 -5.46
C LYS A 584 -12.67 15.92 -5.25
N ASP A 585 -12.64 15.50 -4.01
CA ASP A 585 -12.15 14.21 -3.54
C ASP A 585 -13.17 13.06 -3.65
N SER A 586 -14.06 13.09 -4.63
CA SER A 586 -15.15 12.10 -4.81
C SER A 586 -16.09 12.07 -3.60
N SER A 587 -16.24 10.95 -2.88
CA SER A 587 -17.02 10.88 -1.63
C SER A 587 -16.15 11.02 -0.38
N LEU A 588 -14.83 11.14 -0.52
CA LEU A 588 -13.90 11.45 0.57
C LEU A 588 -13.89 12.97 0.82
N GLN A 589 -13.40 13.40 1.99
CA GLN A 589 -13.38 14.82 2.31
C GLN A 589 -12.18 15.19 3.17
N ALA A 590 -11.37 16.14 2.70
CA ALA A 590 -10.36 16.76 3.54
C ALA A 590 -11.01 17.81 4.45
N VAL A 591 -11.04 17.53 5.74
CA VAL A 591 -11.68 18.35 6.77
C VAL A 591 -10.73 18.60 7.93
N LYS A 592 -11.08 19.57 8.79
CA LYS A 592 -10.28 19.88 9.97
C LYS A 592 -10.07 18.67 10.88
N GLY A 593 -8.83 18.43 11.26
CA GLY A 593 -8.40 17.31 12.09
C GLY A 593 -7.99 16.12 11.24
N TYR A 594 -8.24 14.89 11.73
CA TYR A 594 -8.00 13.70 10.93
C TYR A 594 -9.12 13.52 9.91
N ASP A 595 -8.76 13.22 8.66
CA ASP A 595 -9.68 12.91 7.57
C ASP A 595 -9.20 11.73 6.71
N ASP A 596 -10.06 11.25 5.81
CA ASP A 596 -9.81 10.09 4.97
C ASP A 596 -9.18 10.42 3.59
N VAL A 597 -8.63 11.62 3.42
CA VAL A 597 -7.84 12.06 2.25
C VAL A 597 -6.39 12.36 2.64
N THR A 598 -6.18 13.01 3.79
CA THR A 598 -4.87 13.52 4.20
C THR A 598 -4.37 12.96 5.54
N GLY A 599 -5.15 12.12 6.20
CA GLY A 599 -4.78 11.53 7.49
C GLY A 599 -4.65 12.60 8.58
N VAL A 600 -3.50 12.64 9.25
CA VAL A 600 -3.20 13.70 10.24
C VAL A 600 -2.74 15.03 9.62
N GLY A 601 -2.74 15.14 8.28
CA GLY A 601 -2.28 16.29 7.51
C GLY A 601 -0.91 16.09 6.88
N THR A 602 -0.28 17.17 6.42
CA THR A 602 1.04 17.17 5.77
C THR A 602 2.13 17.74 6.69
N PRO A 603 3.41 17.35 6.54
CA PRO A 603 4.50 17.90 7.34
C PRO A 603 4.58 19.43 7.25
N ALA A 604 4.77 20.10 8.39
CA ALA A 604 4.95 21.54 8.50
C ALA A 604 6.29 21.89 9.16
N ASN A 605 6.52 23.19 9.33
CA ASN A 605 7.69 23.68 10.04
C ASN A 605 7.81 23.02 11.43
N GLY A 606 8.99 22.44 11.70
CA GLY A 606 9.26 21.76 12.97
C GLY A 606 8.95 20.25 12.94
N TYR A 607 8.31 19.71 11.91
CA TYR A 607 8.05 18.26 11.81
C TYR A 607 9.36 17.45 11.94
N VAL A 608 10.35 17.73 11.13
CA VAL A 608 11.66 17.05 11.14
C VAL A 608 12.32 17.14 12.53
N GLU A 609 12.37 18.33 13.12
CA GLU A 609 13.00 18.55 14.42
C GLU A 609 12.18 17.97 15.60
N SER A 610 10.88 17.67 15.40
CA SER A 610 10.04 17.03 16.42
C SER A 610 10.50 15.60 16.78
N TYR A 611 11.33 15.00 15.95
CA TYR A 611 11.92 13.67 16.19
C TYR A 611 13.26 13.71 16.94
N ARG A 612 13.80 14.89 17.21
CA ARG A 612 15.04 15.05 17.97
C ARG A 612 14.90 14.41 19.35
N ARG A 613 15.85 13.55 19.71
CA ARG A 613 15.92 13.04 21.09
C ARG A 613 16.24 14.19 22.04
N ARG A 614 15.43 14.34 23.06
CA ARG A 614 15.67 15.27 24.17
C ARG A 614 16.68 14.68 25.13
#